data_36992ec23444844110d1bdf99655e392
#
_entry.id   36992ec23444844110d1bdf99655e392
#
_cell.length_a   1.000
_cell.length_b   1.000
_cell.length_c   1.000
_cell.angle_alpha   90.00
_cell.angle_beta   90.00
_cell.angle_gamma   90.00
#
_symmetry.space_group_name_H-M   'P 1'
#
loop_
_entity.id
_entity.type
_entity.pdbx_description
1 polymer ?
#
loop_
_entity_poly.entity_id
_entity_poly.type
_entity_poly.pdbx_seq_one_letter_code
_entity_poly.pdbx_strand_id
1 'polypeptide(L)'
;MDKFSLYVSNFLPCKEYFSPEKNQACPGCGLALAVRQTYKALEKGIEKAAWQPLMEGGSFEGTLDIFGVVRGEASFLQIPKEKADLILCLDNEAGGSLNEVLEKPMPSIAVAEGFQYVATACPSYPFDLFEKVKRGFQTEGKAYIHILCPCPQGWQFEPELTVKVGCWAVESRAFPLYEVGGGVYELTLKTPKPRSLADYLNVQKRFEGLTEEEIEEAKVFVENEYKKLIDTIQKYLDTTG
;
A
#
# COMPACT_ATOMS: atom_id res chain seq x y z
N MET A 1 -5.21 12.11 29.56
CA MET A 1 -5.33 10.84 28.81
C MET A 1 -6.20 11.13 27.58
N ASP A 2 -5.58 11.11 26.44
CA ASP A 2 -6.25 11.46 25.19
C ASP A 2 -7.30 10.39 24.86
N LYS A 3 -8.55 10.78 24.60
CA LYS A 3 -9.64 9.85 24.28
C LYS A 3 -9.32 8.95 23.07
N PHE A 4 -8.38 9.36 22.23
CA PHE A 4 -7.89 8.62 21.08
C PHE A 4 -7.06 7.37 21.46
N SER A 5 -6.31 7.42 22.55
CA SER A 5 -5.44 6.31 23.01
C SER A 5 -6.22 5.08 23.46
N LEU A 6 -7.43 5.26 24.00
CA LEU A 6 -8.29 4.15 24.44
C LEU A 6 -8.96 3.39 23.29
N TYR A 7 -9.14 4.02 22.13
CA TYR A 7 -9.76 3.39 20.96
C TYR A 7 -8.77 2.55 20.15
N VAL A 8 -7.51 2.98 20.06
CA VAL A 8 -6.47 2.31 19.23
C VAL A 8 -6.16 0.91 19.75
N SER A 9 -6.11 0.72 21.07
CA SER A 9 -5.79 -0.60 21.67
C SER A 9 -6.91 -1.63 21.49
N ASN A 10 -8.14 -1.20 21.22
CA ASN A 10 -9.28 -2.09 21.04
C ASN A 10 -9.50 -2.52 19.58
N PHE A 11 -8.90 -1.83 18.62
CA PHE A 11 -9.12 -2.08 17.20
C PHE A 11 -8.03 -2.92 16.53
N LEU A 12 -6.82 -2.92 17.06
CA LEU A 12 -5.75 -3.77 16.55
C LEU A 12 -5.54 -4.95 17.51
N PRO A 13 -5.64 -6.20 17.04
CA PRO A 13 -5.38 -7.37 17.85
C PRO A 13 -4.01 -7.28 18.52
N CYS A 14 -3.98 -7.54 19.84
CA CYS A 14 -2.73 -7.52 20.61
C CYS A 14 -1.80 -8.68 20.26
N LYS A 15 -2.37 -9.78 19.71
CA LYS A 15 -1.60 -10.97 19.36
C LYS A 15 -0.56 -10.65 18.31
N GLU A 16 0.69 -11.00 18.58
CA GLU A 16 1.80 -10.90 17.66
C GLU A 16 2.01 -12.21 16.92
N TYR A 17 2.17 -12.15 15.60
CA TYR A 17 2.32 -13.32 14.75
C TYR A 17 3.75 -13.51 14.25
N PHE A 18 4.64 -12.53 14.47
CA PHE A 18 6.06 -12.66 14.18
C PHE A 18 6.84 -13.14 15.39
N SER A 19 7.63 -14.19 15.19
CA SER A 19 8.70 -14.51 16.12
C SER A 19 9.85 -13.51 15.95
N PRO A 20 10.27 -12.81 17.00
CA PRO A 20 11.44 -11.91 16.92
C PRO A 20 12.70 -12.63 16.43
N GLU A 21 12.86 -13.92 16.80
CA GLU A 21 14.01 -14.77 16.45
C GLU A 21 14.05 -15.11 14.96
N LYS A 22 12.90 -15.07 14.28
CA LYS A 22 12.77 -15.39 12.85
C LYS A 22 12.64 -14.13 11.99
N ASN A 23 12.57 -12.95 12.60
CA ASN A 23 12.43 -11.69 11.90
C ASN A 23 13.83 -11.17 11.50
N GLN A 24 14.17 -11.30 10.21
CA GLN A 24 15.41 -10.78 9.61
C GLN A 24 15.17 -9.48 8.83
N ALA A 25 14.06 -8.79 9.09
CA ALA A 25 13.76 -7.52 8.41
C ALA A 25 14.77 -6.44 8.80
N CYS A 26 15.08 -5.57 7.84
CA CYS A 26 15.88 -4.38 8.09
C CYS A 26 15.21 -3.46 9.11
N PRO A 27 15.95 -2.67 9.88
CA PRO A 27 15.37 -1.62 10.72
C PRO A 27 14.43 -0.72 9.91
N GLY A 28 13.24 -0.42 10.43
CA GLY A 28 12.25 0.42 9.76
C GLY A 28 11.61 -0.17 8.50
N CYS A 29 11.74 -1.47 8.23
CA CYS A 29 11.22 -2.09 7.02
C CYS A 29 9.69 -1.95 6.89
N GLY A 30 9.22 -1.19 5.88
CA GLY A 30 7.79 -1.02 5.60
C GLY A 30 7.10 -2.30 5.14
N LEU A 31 7.81 -3.20 4.45
CA LEU A 31 7.30 -4.52 4.08
C LEU A 31 6.95 -5.35 5.32
N ALA A 32 7.89 -5.44 6.27
CA ALA A 32 7.68 -6.18 7.51
C ALA A 32 6.51 -5.59 8.32
N LEU A 33 6.39 -4.26 8.33
CA LEU A 33 5.28 -3.57 8.99
C LEU A 33 3.93 -3.89 8.31
N ALA A 34 3.86 -3.83 6.98
CA ALA A 34 2.65 -4.14 6.21
C ALA A 34 2.20 -5.59 6.44
N VAL A 35 3.13 -6.54 6.33
CA VAL A 35 2.85 -7.96 6.57
C VAL A 35 2.36 -8.20 8.00
N ARG A 36 3.02 -7.63 8.99
CA ARG A 36 2.62 -7.73 10.40
C ARG A 36 1.19 -7.23 10.63
N GLN A 37 0.83 -6.10 10.03
CA GLN A 37 -0.52 -5.54 10.12
C GLN A 37 -1.54 -6.40 9.38
N THR A 38 -1.20 -6.91 8.19
CA THR A 38 -2.04 -7.83 7.43
C THR A 38 -2.37 -9.08 8.23
N TYR A 39 -1.38 -9.69 8.83
CA TYR A 39 -1.60 -10.87 9.66
C TYR A 39 -2.49 -10.58 10.87
N LYS A 40 -2.32 -9.43 11.51
CA LYS A 40 -3.22 -8.99 12.59
C LYS A 40 -4.66 -8.79 12.12
N ALA A 41 -4.87 -8.33 10.89
CA ALA A 41 -6.20 -8.17 10.31
C ALA A 41 -6.91 -9.51 10.08
N LEU A 42 -6.18 -10.53 9.68
CA LEU A 42 -6.74 -11.83 9.29
C LEU A 42 -7.03 -12.75 10.49
N GLU A 43 -6.38 -12.57 11.63
CA GLU A 43 -6.56 -13.29 12.90
C GLU A 43 -6.52 -14.82 12.86
N LYS A 44 -6.60 -15.46 11.70
CA LYS A 44 -6.72 -16.92 11.55
C LYS A 44 -5.66 -17.49 10.61
N GLY A 45 -5.15 -18.66 10.94
CA GLY A 45 -4.38 -19.51 10.02
C GLY A 45 -2.88 -19.24 9.96
N ILE A 46 -2.30 -18.43 10.87
CA ILE A 46 -0.95 -17.90 10.74
C ILE A 46 0.08 -18.65 11.63
N GLU A 47 -0.27 -19.76 12.20
CA GLU A 47 0.65 -20.52 13.06
C GLU A 47 1.92 -21.00 12.36
N LYS A 48 2.01 -20.86 11.02
CA LYS A 48 3.13 -21.38 10.21
C LYS A 48 3.77 -20.38 9.26
N ALA A 49 3.38 -19.11 9.26
CA ALA A 49 4.01 -18.14 8.39
C ALA A 49 5.42 -17.79 8.88
N ALA A 50 6.44 -18.23 8.15
CA ALA A 50 7.81 -17.81 8.36
C ALA A 50 8.08 -16.61 7.45
N TRP A 51 8.50 -15.49 8.04
CA TRP A 51 9.02 -14.37 7.28
C TRP A 51 10.42 -14.72 6.75
N GLN A 52 10.59 -14.67 5.44
CA GLN A 52 11.91 -14.66 4.81
C GLN A 52 12.15 -13.27 4.22
N PRO A 53 13.32 -12.66 4.44
CA PRO A 53 13.64 -11.38 3.82
C PRO A 53 13.67 -11.53 2.31
N LEU A 54 12.88 -10.69 1.63
CA LEU A 54 12.74 -10.70 0.19
C LEU A 54 13.77 -9.76 -0.42
N MET A 55 15.03 -10.17 -0.49
CA MET A 55 16.09 -9.37 -1.09
C MET A 55 16.10 -9.46 -2.63
N GLU A 56 15.52 -10.51 -3.22
CA GLU A 56 15.51 -10.74 -4.67
C GLU A 56 14.26 -11.48 -5.12
N GLY A 57 13.07 -10.85 -4.98
CA GLY A 57 11.85 -11.39 -5.58
C GLY A 57 11.32 -12.66 -4.90
N GLY A 58 11.15 -12.64 -3.60
CA GLY A 58 10.62 -13.75 -2.85
C GLY A 58 9.08 -13.81 -2.84
N SER A 59 8.54 -15.00 -2.74
CA SER A 59 7.12 -15.27 -2.52
C SER A 59 6.86 -15.58 -1.06
N PHE A 60 5.67 -15.20 -0.56
CA PHE A 60 5.15 -15.73 0.69
C PHE A 60 4.63 -17.14 0.46
N GLU A 61 5.23 -18.13 1.11
CA GLU A 61 4.59 -19.43 1.28
C GLU A 61 3.90 -19.44 2.65
N GLY A 62 2.59 -19.25 2.65
CA GLY A 62 1.73 -19.38 3.82
C GLY A 62 0.57 -20.32 3.51
N THR A 63 -0.04 -20.89 4.54
CA THR A 63 -1.22 -21.78 4.45
C THR A 63 -2.53 -21.04 4.11
N LEU A 64 -2.47 -19.75 3.81
CA LEU A 64 -3.57 -18.96 3.27
C LEU A 64 -3.34 -18.80 1.78
N ASP A 65 -4.42 -18.85 0.99
CA ASP A 65 -4.43 -18.53 -0.44
C ASP A 65 -4.20 -17.01 -0.68
N ILE A 66 -3.27 -16.44 0.08
CA ILE A 66 -2.82 -15.06 -0.02
C ILE A 66 -1.48 -15.08 -0.71
N PHE A 67 -1.44 -14.49 -1.88
CA PHE A 67 -0.21 -14.32 -2.63
C PHE A 67 0.35 -12.92 -2.42
N GLY A 68 1.55 -12.82 -1.83
CA GLY A 68 2.28 -11.57 -1.73
C GLY A 68 3.28 -11.45 -2.87
N VAL A 69 3.14 -10.44 -3.72
CA VAL A 69 4.10 -10.13 -4.78
C VAL A 69 4.89 -8.91 -4.37
N VAL A 70 6.20 -9.05 -4.35
CA VAL A 70 7.14 -7.93 -4.16
C VAL A 70 7.66 -7.51 -5.52
N ARG A 71 7.37 -6.30 -5.89
CA ARG A 71 7.64 -5.54 -7.11
C ARG A 71 6.51 -5.46 -8.12
N GLY A 72 6.20 -4.19 -8.41
CA GLY A 72 5.10 -3.67 -9.20
C GLY A 72 5.19 -3.85 -10.70
N GLU A 73 5.61 -4.96 -11.25
CA GLU A 73 5.40 -5.22 -12.67
C GLU A 73 4.51 -6.44 -12.83
N ALA A 74 3.47 -6.29 -13.63
CA ALA A 74 2.64 -7.29 -14.34
C ALA A 74 2.66 -8.77 -13.90
N SER A 75 3.42 -9.11 -12.86
CA SER A 75 3.58 -10.48 -12.36
C SER A 75 2.29 -11.06 -11.76
N PHE A 76 1.35 -10.21 -11.32
CA PHE A 76 0.06 -10.72 -10.86
C PHE A 76 -0.81 -11.26 -12.02
N LEU A 77 -0.60 -10.80 -13.27
CA LEU A 77 -1.24 -11.38 -14.46
C LEU A 77 -0.79 -12.81 -14.71
N GLN A 78 0.36 -13.20 -14.15
CA GLN A 78 0.91 -14.56 -14.22
C GLN A 78 0.46 -15.45 -13.05
N ILE A 79 -0.22 -14.90 -12.04
CA ILE A 79 -0.77 -15.69 -10.94
C ILE A 79 -1.91 -16.53 -11.52
N PRO A 80 -1.83 -17.87 -11.44
CA PRO A 80 -2.91 -18.73 -11.91
C PRO A 80 -4.22 -18.33 -11.26
N LYS A 81 -5.26 -18.10 -12.08
CA LYS A 81 -6.59 -17.64 -11.64
C LYS A 81 -7.23 -18.53 -10.56
N GLU A 82 -6.63 -19.68 -10.29
CA GLU A 82 -7.13 -20.73 -9.40
C GLU A 82 -6.46 -20.75 -8.02
N LYS A 83 -5.48 -19.86 -7.77
CA LYS A 83 -4.61 -20.02 -6.59
C LYS A 83 -4.79 -18.99 -5.46
N ALA A 84 -5.43 -17.88 -5.66
CA ALA A 84 -5.64 -16.91 -4.60
C ALA A 84 -6.86 -16.02 -4.81
N ASP A 85 -7.71 -15.93 -3.81
CA ASP A 85 -8.85 -15.01 -3.79
C ASP A 85 -8.41 -13.59 -3.40
N LEU A 86 -7.39 -13.46 -2.55
CA LEU A 86 -6.79 -12.17 -2.15
C LEU A 86 -5.34 -12.07 -2.57
N ILE A 87 -5.03 -11.06 -3.38
CA ILE A 87 -3.68 -10.71 -3.81
C ILE A 87 -3.22 -9.45 -3.08
N LEU A 88 -2.10 -9.55 -2.37
CA LEU A 88 -1.42 -8.42 -1.75
C LEU A 88 -0.16 -8.08 -2.55
N CYS A 89 -0.15 -6.93 -3.19
CA CYS A 89 1.05 -6.38 -3.81
C CYS A 89 1.79 -5.53 -2.77
N LEU A 90 2.92 -6.01 -2.30
CA LEU A 90 3.78 -5.29 -1.36
C LEU A 90 4.83 -4.52 -2.17
N ASP A 91 4.55 -3.26 -2.46
CA ASP A 91 5.40 -2.42 -3.29
C ASP A 91 6.36 -1.59 -2.43
N ASN A 92 7.65 -1.89 -2.49
CA ASN A 92 8.68 -1.13 -1.82
C ASN A 92 9.38 -0.11 -2.72
N GLU A 93 9.01 -0.04 -4.01
CA GLU A 93 9.57 0.90 -4.99
C GLU A 93 11.11 0.96 -4.99
N ALA A 94 11.78 -0.08 -4.56
CA ALA A 94 13.23 -0.10 -4.48
C ALA A 94 13.84 -0.13 -5.89
N GLY A 95 14.53 0.95 -6.26
CA GLY A 95 15.27 1.07 -7.50
C GLY A 95 14.46 1.63 -8.70
N GLY A 96 13.27 2.18 -8.48
CA GLY A 96 12.52 2.87 -9.53
C GLY A 96 13.00 4.30 -9.78
N SER A 97 12.93 4.76 -11.05
CA SER A 97 13.03 6.18 -11.42
C SER A 97 11.85 6.97 -10.84
N LEU A 98 11.93 8.30 -10.85
CA LEU A 98 10.84 9.17 -10.37
C LEU A 98 9.50 8.85 -11.05
N ASN A 99 9.49 8.66 -12.36
CA ASN A 99 8.28 8.35 -13.10
C ASN A 99 7.70 6.98 -12.70
N GLU A 100 8.53 5.94 -12.60
CA GLU A 100 8.08 4.61 -12.17
C GLU A 100 7.54 4.60 -10.72
N VAL A 101 8.08 5.47 -9.87
CA VAL A 101 7.60 5.64 -8.49
C VAL A 101 6.24 6.34 -8.43
N LEU A 102 6.00 7.31 -9.31
CA LEU A 102 4.75 8.07 -9.32
C LEU A 102 3.63 7.38 -10.12
N GLU A 103 3.97 6.59 -11.13
CA GLU A 103 2.99 5.80 -11.88
C GLU A 103 2.58 4.55 -11.11
N LYS A 104 1.27 4.40 -10.87
CA LYS A 104 0.69 3.24 -10.17
C LYS A 104 -0.42 2.59 -11.01
N PRO A 105 -0.09 2.00 -12.17
CA PRO A 105 -1.11 1.45 -13.07
C PRO A 105 -1.79 0.19 -12.53
N MET A 106 -1.14 -0.53 -11.61
CA MET A 106 -1.57 -1.86 -11.17
C MET A 106 -2.99 -1.91 -10.57
N PRO A 107 -3.43 -0.99 -9.70
CA PRO A 107 -4.80 -0.99 -9.23
C PRO A 107 -5.83 -0.81 -10.36
N SER A 108 -5.55 0.09 -11.31
CA SER A 108 -6.44 0.32 -12.47
C SER A 108 -6.51 -0.90 -13.40
N ILE A 109 -5.38 -1.59 -13.60
CA ILE A 109 -5.33 -2.85 -14.34
C ILE A 109 -6.14 -3.92 -13.62
N ALA A 110 -6.03 -4.06 -12.30
CA ALA A 110 -6.81 -5.02 -11.53
C ALA A 110 -8.32 -4.77 -11.66
N VAL A 111 -8.76 -3.49 -11.65
CA VAL A 111 -10.16 -3.13 -11.92
C VAL A 111 -10.57 -3.55 -13.33
N ALA A 112 -9.75 -3.27 -14.34
CA ALA A 112 -10.03 -3.63 -15.73
C ALA A 112 -10.08 -5.15 -15.96
N GLU A 113 -9.31 -5.93 -15.21
CA GLU A 113 -9.32 -7.41 -15.20
C GLU A 113 -10.51 -8.00 -14.42
N GLY A 114 -11.40 -7.16 -13.89
CA GLY A 114 -12.65 -7.59 -13.26
C GLY A 114 -12.49 -8.09 -11.83
N PHE A 115 -11.48 -7.62 -11.07
CA PHE A 115 -11.41 -7.90 -9.65
C PHE A 115 -12.60 -7.26 -8.94
N GLN A 116 -13.25 -8.00 -8.05
CA GLN A 116 -14.44 -7.57 -7.32
C GLN A 116 -14.12 -6.52 -6.25
N TYR A 117 -12.90 -6.58 -5.70
CA TYR A 117 -12.39 -5.59 -4.77
C TYR A 117 -10.96 -5.21 -5.13
N VAL A 118 -10.70 -3.91 -5.22
CA VAL A 118 -9.36 -3.36 -5.46
C VAL A 118 -9.13 -2.22 -4.48
N ALA A 119 -7.96 -2.16 -3.85
CA ALA A 119 -7.62 -1.07 -2.94
C ALA A 119 -6.14 -0.69 -3.00
N THR A 120 -5.85 0.55 -2.64
CA THR A 120 -4.50 1.02 -2.29
C THR A 120 -4.40 1.16 -0.78
N ALA A 121 -3.27 0.82 -0.18
CA ALA A 121 -3.06 0.90 1.27
C ALA A 121 -1.62 1.26 1.62
N CYS A 122 -1.40 1.72 2.85
CA CYS A 122 -0.06 2.02 3.36
C CYS A 122 0.01 1.64 4.85
N PRO A 123 1.06 0.95 5.32
CA PRO A 123 1.17 0.58 6.73
C PRO A 123 1.30 1.77 7.69
N SER A 124 1.54 2.97 7.17
CA SER A 124 1.49 4.22 7.94
C SER A 124 0.06 4.62 8.35
N TYR A 125 -0.95 4.01 7.74
CA TYR A 125 -2.37 4.14 8.05
C TYR A 125 -2.94 2.77 8.46
N PRO A 126 -2.60 2.27 9.65
CA PRO A 126 -2.84 0.88 10.04
C PRO A 126 -4.32 0.50 10.06
N PHE A 127 -5.22 1.41 10.42
CA PHE A 127 -6.65 1.13 10.43
C PHE A 127 -7.24 1.00 9.02
N ASP A 128 -6.81 1.86 8.11
CA ASP A 128 -7.20 1.79 6.70
C ASP A 128 -6.72 0.49 6.06
N LEU A 129 -5.46 0.13 6.26
CA LEU A 129 -4.91 -1.15 5.79
C LEU A 129 -5.67 -2.34 6.40
N PHE A 130 -5.94 -2.31 7.71
CA PHE A 130 -6.63 -3.38 8.42
C PHE A 130 -8.03 -3.64 7.87
N GLU A 131 -8.83 -2.57 7.68
CA GLU A 131 -10.19 -2.67 7.13
C GLU A 131 -10.18 -3.18 5.68
N LYS A 132 -9.24 -2.70 4.85
CA LYS A 132 -9.10 -3.13 3.46
C LYS A 132 -8.72 -4.60 3.35
N VAL A 133 -7.79 -5.06 4.19
CA VAL A 133 -7.42 -6.48 4.22
C VAL A 133 -8.61 -7.36 4.63
N LYS A 134 -9.39 -6.95 5.63
CA LYS A 134 -10.61 -7.67 6.02
C LYS A 134 -11.64 -7.72 4.89
N ARG A 135 -11.92 -6.58 4.26
CA ARG A 135 -12.85 -6.50 3.12
C ARG A 135 -12.38 -7.35 1.96
N GLY A 136 -11.11 -7.25 1.59
CA GLY A 136 -10.53 -8.07 0.52
C GLY A 136 -10.64 -9.57 0.81
N PHE A 137 -10.38 -9.97 2.04
CA PHE A 137 -10.49 -11.37 2.46
C PHE A 137 -11.95 -11.90 2.50
N GLN A 138 -12.92 -11.01 2.76
CA GLN A 138 -14.35 -11.35 2.81
C GLN A 138 -15.04 -11.22 1.45
N THR A 139 -14.34 -10.69 0.43
CA THR A 139 -14.92 -10.50 -0.90
C THR A 139 -15.15 -11.85 -1.58
N GLU A 140 -16.36 -12.06 -2.07
CA GLU A 140 -16.65 -13.19 -2.95
C GLU A 140 -16.04 -12.93 -4.34
N GLY A 141 -15.00 -13.69 -4.67
CA GLY A 141 -14.21 -13.53 -5.89
C GLY A 141 -12.85 -12.89 -5.63
N LYS A 142 -12.23 -12.32 -6.67
CA LYS A 142 -10.87 -11.85 -6.61
C LYS A 142 -10.75 -10.46 -6.00
N ALA A 143 -9.85 -10.33 -5.04
CA ALA A 143 -9.47 -9.08 -4.42
C ALA A 143 -7.99 -8.75 -4.66
N TYR A 144 -7.66 -7.46 -4.85
CA TYR A 144 -6.32 -6.96 -5.04
C TYR A 144 -6.07 -5.75 -4.13
N ILE A 145 -5.00 -5.76 -3.36
CA ILE A 145 -4.61 -4.62 -2.53
C ILE A 145 -3.16 -4.25 -2.85
N HIS A 146 -2.96 -3.04 -3.36
CA HIS A 146 -1.64 -2.46 -3.59
C HIS A 146 -1.18 -1.72 -2.34
N ILE A 147 -0.12 -2.20 -1.71
CA ILE A 147 0.37 -1.68 -0.43
C ILE A 147 1.72 -1.00 -0.64
N LEU A 148 1.76 0.32 -0.51
CA LEU A 148 3.02 1.07 -0.51
C LEU A 148 3.79 0.78 0.77
N CYS A 149 4.99 0.24 0.63
CA CYS A 149 5.85 -0.18 1.74
C CYS A 149 7.14 0.65 1.77
N PRO A 150 7.22 1.78 2.49
CA PRO A 150 8.42 2.61 2.51
C PRO A 150 9.67 1.79 2.89
N CYS A 151 10.73 1.92 2.09
CA CYS A 151 11.95 1.15 2.24
C CYS A 151 13.14 2.05 2.61
N PRO A 152 13.57 2.11 3.88
CA PRO A 152 14.69 2.96 4.30
C PRO A 152 15.96 2.72 3.50
N GLN A 153 16.27 1.46 3.19
CA GLN A 153 17.48 1.12 2.42
C GLN A 153 17.35 1.52 0.94
N GLY A 154 16.23 1.16 0.30
CA GLY A 154 16.02 1.44 -1.13
C GLY A 154 15.80 2.92 -1.42
N TRP A 155 15.14 3.65 -0.52
CA TRP A 155 14.85 5.07 -0.67
C TRP A 155 15.90 5.97 0.02
N GLN A 156 16.81 5.36 0.79
CA GLN A 156 17.93 6.04 1.46
C GLN A 156 17.48 7.15 2.42
N PHE A 157 16.59 6.80 3.36
CA PHE A 157 16.19 7.66 4.47
C PHE A 157 16.38 6.95 5.82
N GLU A 158 16.35 7.70 6.92
CA GLU A 158 16.56 7.16 8.28
C GLU A 158 15.39 6.24 8.69
N PRO A 159 15.67 5.03 9.22
CA PRO A 159 14.65 4.01 9.54
C PRO A 159 13.51 4.50 10.45
N GLU A 160 13.78 5.45 11.33
CA GLU A 160 12.81 6.06 12.24
C GLU A 160 11.74 6.87 11.50
N LEU A 161 12.01 7.27 10.26
CA LEU A 161 11.11 8.05 9.44
C LEU A 161 10.12 7.22 8.63
N THR A 162 10.21 5.90 8.64
CA THR A 162 9.40 5.00 7.80
C THR A 162 7.91 5.34 7.81
N VAL A 163 7.30 5.43 9.00
CA VAL A 163 5.88 5.78 9.14
C VAL A 163 5.61 7.18 8.62
N LYS A 164 6.48 8.13 8.93
CA LYS A 164 6.35 9.53 8.52
C LYS A 164 6.45 9.70 7.00
N VAL A 165 7.39 8.99 6.36
CA VAL A 165 7.57 9.00 4.91
C VAL A 165 6.35 8.40 4.20
N GLY A 166 5.79 7.31 4.72
CA GLY A 166 4.54 6.75 4.21
C GLY A 166 3.34 7.71 4.39
N CYS A 167 3.26 8.43 5.52
CA CYS A 167 2.27 9.49 5.65
C CYS A 167 2.46 10.59 4.59
N TRP A 168 3.70 11.01 4.34
CA TRP A 168 3.98 12.04 3.34
C TRP A 168 3.64 11.62 1.91
N ALA A 169 3.85 10.36 1.55
CA ALA A 169 3.41 9.83 0.26
C ALA A 169 1.89 10.01 0.06
N VAL A 170 1.11 9.70 1.10
CA VAL A 170 -0.35 9.82 1.06
C VAL A 170 -0.81 11.27 1.14
N GLU A 171 -0.25 12.05 2.06
CA GLU A 171 -0.58 13.46 2.26
C GLU A 171 -0.23 14.34 1.05
N SER A 172 0.83 14.01 0.30
CA SER A 172 1.21 14.69 -0.94
C SER A 172 0.41 14.23 -2.17
N ARG A 173 -0.47 13.24 -2.01
CA ARG A 173 -1.23 12.61 -3.10
C ARG A 173 -0.37 11.78 -4.06
N ALA A 174 0.93 11.59 -3.79
CA ALA A 174 1.76 10.68 -4.58
C ALA A 174 1.24 9.24 -4.49
N PHE A 175 0.58 8.89 -3.39
CA PHE A 175 -0.05 7.59 -3.20
C PHE A 175 -1.42 7.75 -2.51
N PRO A 176 -2.50 8.09 -3.24
CA PRO A 176 -3.82 8.24 -2.65
C PRO A 176 -4.37 6.92 -2.11
N LEU A 177 -5.07 6.97 -0.97
CA LEU A 177 -5.74 5.82 -0.39
C LEU A 177 -7.20 5.78 -0.83
N TYR A 178 -7.55 4.75 -1.59
CA TYR A 178 -8.90 4.52 -2.11
C TYR A 178 -9.21 3.03 -2.19
N GLU A 179 -10.47 2.72 -2.41
CA GLU A 179 -10.93 1.38 -2.71
C GLU A 179 -11.95 1.39 -3.84
N VAL A 180 -12.10 0.25 -4.48
CA VAL A 180 -13.09 -0.01 -5.53
C VAL A 180 -13.81 -1.31 -5.20
N GLY A 181 -15.09 -1.24 -4.93
CA GLY A 181 -15.94 -2.40 -4.68
C GLY A 181 -17.13 -2.40 -5.60
N GLY A 182 -17.36 -3.50 -6.35
CA GLY A 182 -18.46 -3.55 -7.33
C GLY A 182 -18.39 -2.46 -8.40
N GLY A 183 -17.21 -1.97 -8.74
CA GLY A 183 -16.99 -0.89 -9.71
C GLY A 183 -17.14 0.52 -9.13
N VAL A 184 -17.51 0.68 -7.87
CA VAL A 184 -17.64 1.99 -7.21
C VAL A 184 -16.33 2.38 -6.57
N TYR A 185 -15.83 3.57 -6.92
CA TYR A 185 -14.60 4.14 -6.36
C TYR A 185 -14.90 5.01 -5.14
N GLU A 186 -14.13 4.85 -4.08
CA GLU A 186 -14.23 5.65 -2.86
C GLU A 186 -12.85 6.01 -2.31
N LEU A 187 -12.62 7.31 -1.99
CA LEU A 187 -11.46 7.72 -1.21
C LEU A 187 -11.65 7.35 0.26
N THR A 188 -10.77 6.53 0.80
CA THR A 188 -10.79 6.20 2.23
C THR A 188 -10.08 7.25 3.08
N LEU A 189 -9.16 8.02 2.47
CA LEU A 189 -8.54 9.17 3.09
C LEU A 189 -8.61 10.40 2.16
N LYS A 190 -9.26 11.46 2.62
CA LYS A 190 -9.34 12.74 1.91
C LYS A 190 -8.18 13.63 2.31
N THR A 191 -7.50 14.22 1.33
CA THR A 191 -6.40 15.17 1.52
C THR A 191 -6.77 16.57 0.97
N PRO A 192 -7.67 17.32 1.66
CA PRO A 192 -8.16 18.61 1.16
C PRO A 192 -7.06 19.68 1.07
N LYS A 193 -6.04 19.55 1.92
CA LYS A 193 -4.83 20.39 1.91
C LYS A 193 -3.63 19.46 1.74
N PRO A 194 -3.18 19.22 0.51
CA PRO A 194 -2.06 18.31 0.30
C PRO A 194 -0.76 18.90 0.87
N ARG A 195 0.10 18.01 1.35
CA ARG A 195 1.49 18.32 1.64
C ARG A 195 2.23 18.62 0.34
N SER A 196 3.30 19.43 0.40
CA SER A 196 4.19 19.59 -0.73
C SER A 196 4.78 18.26 -1.19
N LEU A 197 4.71 17.97 -2.48
CA LEU A 197 5.38 16.79 -3.06
C LEU A 197 6.89 16.84 -2.83
N ALA A 198 7.48 18.03 -2.86
CA ALA A 198 8.91 18.24 -2.59
C ALA A 198 9.32 17.71 -1.20
N ASP A 199 8.48 17.86 -0.16
CA ASP A 199 8.78 17.31 1.17
C ASP A 199 8.92 15.78 1.11
N TYR A 200 8.03 15.11 0.36
CA TYR A 200 8.06 13.66 0.19
C TYR A 200 9.26 13.19 -0.64
N LEU A 201 9.63 13.91 -1.68
CA LEU A 201 10.77 13.56 -2.53
C LEU A 201 12.11 13.84 -1.82
N ASN A 202 12.27 15.01 -1.23
CA ASN A 202 13.53 15.46 -0.64
C ASN A 202 14.01 14.64 0.58
N VAL A 203 13.10 13.98 1.29
CA VAL A 203 13.49 13.08 2.39
C VAL A 203 14.17 11.80 1.89
N GLN A 204 14.00 11.49 0.62
CA GLN A 204 14.51 10.27 -0.03
C GLN A 204 15.79 10.59 -0.80
N LYS A 205 16.96 10.25 -0.26
CA LYS A 205 18.24 10.52 -0.92
C LYS A 205 18.39 9.87 -2.29
N ARG A 206 17.56 8.83 -2.62
CA ARG A 206 17.52 8.26 -3.97
C ARG A 206 17.13 9.29 -5.03
N PHE A 207 16.51 10.39 -4.63
CA PHE A 207 16.11 11.51 -5.48
C PHE A 207 16.99 12.76 -5.27
N GLU A 208 18.13 12.61 -4.61
CA GLU A 208 19.10 13.68 -4.46
C GLU A 208 19.61 14.12 -5.84
N GLY A 209 19.48 15.41 -6.11
CA GLY A 209 19.89 15.99 -7.39
C GLY A 209 18.75 16.27 -8.38
N LEU A 210 17.48 15.99 -8.03
CA LEU A 210 16.35 16.48 -8.81
C LEU A 210 16.36 18.01 -8.87
N THR A 211 16.15 18.54 -10.07
CA THR A 211 15.99 19.98 -10.29
C THR A 211 14.60 20.47 -9.83
N GLU A 212 14.45 21.77 -9.62
CA GLU A 212 13.15 22.37 -9.31
C GLU A 212 12.13 22.12 -10.43
N GLU A 213 12.59 22.09 -11.69
CA GLU A 213 11.76 21.82 -12.87
C GLU A 213 11.21 20.38 -12.85
N GLU A 214 12.06 19.38 -12.58
CA GLU A 214 11.64 17.98 -12.45
C GLU A 214 10.66 17.76 -11.28
N ILE A 215 10.84 18.46 -10.16
CA ILE A 215 9.91 18.41 -9.03
C ILE A 215 8.55 19.04 -9.40
N GLU A 216 8.54 20.15 -10.14
CA GLU A 216 7.29 20.79 -10.58
C GLU A 216 6.56 19.94 -11.62
N GLU A 217 7.28 19.32 -12.57
CA GLU A 217 6.70 18.36 -13.51
C GLU A 217 6.06 17.17 -12.78
N ALA A 218 6.77 16.60 -11.80
CA ALA A 218 6.25 15.53 -10.95
C ALA A 218 4.99 15.94 -10.18
N LYS A 219 4.96 17.17 -9.67
CA LYS A 219 3.79 17.71 -8.97
C LYS A 219 2.60 17.85 -9.91
N VAL A 220 2.78 18.39 -11.09
CA VAL A 220 1.74 18.51 -12.12
C VAL A 220 1.20 17.11 -12.48
N PHE A 221 2.08 16.12 -12.63
CA PHE A 221 1.69 14.74 -12.89
C PHE A 221 0.80 14.19 -11.76
N VAL A 222 1.25 14.28 -10.49
CA VAL A 222 0.52 13.81 -9.32
C VAL A 222 -0.86 14.48 -9.18
N GLU A 223 -0.93 15.80 -9.39
CA GLU A 223 -2.19 16.54 -9.33
C GLU A 223 -3.16 16.10 -10.43
N ASN A 224 -2.67 15.83 -11.64
CA ASN A 224 -3.48 15.33 -12.75
C ASN A 224 -4.01 13.90 -12.47
N GLU A 225 -3.17 13.00 -11.96
CA GLU A 225 -3.61 11.64 -11.62
C GLU A 225 -4.63 11.65 -10.49
N TYR A 226 -4.41 12.47 -9.46
CA TYR A 226 -5.38 12.62 -8.36
C TYR A 226 -6.70 13.21 -8.86
N LYS A 227 -6.66 14.19 -9.77
CA LYS A 227 -7.87 14.74 -10.38
C LYS A 227 -8.63 13.70 -11.18
N LYS A 228 -7.97 12.89 -12.00
CA LYS A 228 -8.62 11.78 -12.73
C LYS A 228 -9.34 10.82 -11.77
N LEU A 229 -8.72 10.50 -10.63
CA LEU A 229 -9.34 9.66 -9.60
C LEU A 229 -10.61 10.33 -9.04
N ILE A 230 -10.54 11.62 -8.70
CA ILE A 230 -11.70 12.38 -8.19
C ILE A 230 -12.83 12.46 -9.24
N ASP A 231 -12.50 12.75 -10.50
CA ASP A 231 -13.47 12.80 -11.60
C ASP A 231 -14.15 11.44 -11.81
N THR A 232 -13.40 10.34 -11.64
CA THR A 232 -13.95 8.99 -11.69
C THR A 232 -14.94 8.74 -10.55
N ILE A 233 -14.58 9.12 -9.33
CA ILE A 233 -15.46 9.01 -8.16
C ILE A 233 -16.75 9.83 -8.36
N GLN A 234 -16.62 11.08 -8.82
CA GLN A 234 -17.77 11.96 -9.02
C GLN A 234 -18.74 11.41 -10.07
N LYS A 235 -18.20 10.89 -11.17
CA LYS A 235 -19.01 10.29 -12.23
C LYS A 235 -19.90 9.14 -11.73
N TYR A 236 -19.42 8.33 -10.79
CA TYR A 236 -20.23 7.27 -10.20
C TYR A 236 -21.33 7.81 -9.29
N LEU A 237 -21.04 8.85 -8.52
CA LEU A 237 -22.06 9.50 -7.66
C LEU A 237 -23.20 10.08 -8.50
N ASP A 238 -22.88 10.71 -9.63
CA ASP A 238 -23.87 11.34 -10.54
C ASP A 238 -24.74 10.31 -11.31
N THR A 239 -24.27 9.07 -11.45
CA THR A 239 -25.01 7.99 -12.15
C THR A 239 -25.91 7.16 -11.23
N THR A 240 -25.71 7.24 -9.92
CA THR A 240 -26.44 6.44 -8.91
C THR A 240 -27.40 7.27 -8.06
N GLY A 241 -27.46 8.60 -8.21
CA GLY A 241 -28.40 9.54 -7.58
C GLY A 241 -29.53 9.92 -8.54
#